data_52df8bd6202a427dac30fd340f22ae4a
#
_entry.id   52df8bd6202a427dac30fd340f22ae4a
#
_cell.length_a   1.000
_cell.length_b   1.000
_cell.length_c   1.000
_cell.angle_alpha   90.00
_cell.angle_beta   90.00
_cell.angle_gamma   90.00
#
_symmetry.space_group_name_H-M   'P 1'
#
loop_
_entity.id
_entity.type
_entity.pdbx_description
1 polymer ?
#
loop_
_entity_poly.entity_id
_entity_poly.type
_entity_poly.pdbx_seq_one_letter_code
_entity_poly.pdbx_strand_id
1 'polypeptide(L)'
;MTMAFLELQEVTKEFAGRKGAQVRALDRVSFCIEEGESVGLIGPSGSGKSTVANAVCRFIDVTAGRIFLRGCDITAARGKALRQVYKELQMVFQSPRSSFDPRRTLGDGVGECLKNSGVVKADRRKQVRELLERCGLPAAAADWYPHEVSGGQCQRAAIARALAVHPRLLVCDEATSALDVMAQRQILELLMGLKAEGRFQLLFITHNLAVAQQCCDRLVVMDKGRIVEEGRTDDVVCRPQSEYTRRLIEAVLY
;
A
#
# COMPACT_ATOMS: atom_id res chain seq x y z
N MET A 1 7.73 -24.72 8.51
CA MET A 1 6.97 -23.47 8.74
C MET A 1 7.50 -22.46 7.76
N THR A 2 6.69 -22.03 6.82
CA THR A 2 7.03 -20.95 5.89
C THR A 2 7.13 -19.67 6.73
N MET A 3 8.23 -18.95 6.60
CA MET A 3 8.42 -17.69 7.33
C MET A 3 7.61 -16.61 6.61
N ALA A 4 6.72 -15.91 7.33
CA ALA A 4 5.95 -14.81 6.78
C ALA A 4 6.86 -13.72 6.20
N PHE A 5 6.45 -13.10 5.09
CA PHE A 5 7.18 -11.99 4.49
C PHE A 5 7.09 -10.72 5.33
N LEU A 6 5.88 -10.39 5.77
CA LEU A 6 5.59 -9.32 6.74
C LEU A 6 4.82 -9.90 7.90
N GLU A 7 5.17 -9.52 9.13
CA GLU A 7 4.44 -9.95 10.33
C GLU A 7 4.29 -8.77 11.30
N LEU A 8 3.07 -8.55 11.76
CA LEU A 8 2.73 -7.64 12.84
C LEU A 8 2.38 -8.45 14.07
N GLN A 9 3.01 -8.16 15.20
CA GLN A 9 2.77 -8.82 16.49
C GLN A 9 2.28 -7.79 17.51
N GLU A 10 1.01 -7.86 17.89
CA GLU A 10 0.34 -7.02 18.90
C GLU A 10 0.60 -5.51 18.74
N VAL A 11 0.64 -5.03 17.50
CA VAL A 11 0.97 -3.65 17.18
C VAL A 11 -0.09 -2.70 17.74
N THR A 12 0.35 -1.81 18.62
CA THR A 12 -0.48 -0.79 19.25
C THR A 12 0.05 0.59 18.87
N LYS A 13 -0.85 1.51 18.50
CA LYS A 13 -0.51 2.89 18.25
C LYS A 13 -1.46 3.83 18.96
N GLU A 14 -0.91 4.70 19.78
CA GLU A 14 -1.61 5.78 20.45
C GLU A 14 -1.08 7.13 19.96
N PHE A 15 -1.99 8.05 19.74
CA PHE A 15 -1.69 9.45 19.41
C PHE A 15 -2.13 10.36 20.56
N ALA A 16 -1.38 11.42 20.79
CA ALA A 16 -1.81 12.49 21.68
C ALA A 16 -3.02 13.20 21.09
N GLY A 17 -4.15 13.09 21.77
CA GLY A 17 -5.38 13.78 21.42
C GLY A 17 -5.48 15.18 22.02
N ARG A 18 -6.58 15.89 21.72
CA ARG A 18 -6.87 17.18 22.34
C ARG A 18 -7.07 17.04 23.85
N LYS A 19 -6.61 18.02 24.61
CA LYS A 19 -6.74 18.09 26.08
C LYS A 19 -6.09 16.93 26.86
N GLY A 20 -5.01 16.34 26.32
CA GLY A 20 -4.28 15.25 27.00
C GLY A 20 -4.96 13.87 26.92
N ALA A 21 -6.08 13.73 26.21
CA ALA A 21 -6.66 12.42 25.93
C ALA A 21 -5.73 11.65 24.98
N GLN A 22 -5.60 10.33 25.20
CA GLN A 22 -4.93 9.44 24.24
C GLN A 22 -5.96 8.82 23.30
N VAL A 23 -5.68 8.87 22.00
CA VAL A 23 -6.50 8.23 20.97
C VAL A 23 -5.76 6.97 20.51
N ARG A 24 -6.29 5.80 20.84
CA ARG A 24 -5.74 4.53 20.41
C ARG A 24 -6.24 4.23 19.00
N ALA A 25 -5.35 4.39 18.02
CA ALA A 25 -5.63 4.15 16.61
C ALA A 25 -5.42 2.69 16.21
N LEU A 26 -4.50 1.97 16.87
CA LEU A 26 -4.31 0.52 16.75
C LEU A 26 -4.29 -0.10 18.14
N ASP A 27 -4.98 -1.21 18.32
CA ASP A 27 -5.08 -1.94 19.56
C ASP A 27 -4.75 -3.42 19.35
N ARG A 28 -3.49 -3.79 19.59
CA ARG A 28 -2.94 -5.15 19.47
C ARG A 28 -3.23 -5.82 18.13
N VAL A 29 -2.96 -5.10 17.04
CA VAL A 29 -3.14 -5.60 15.67
C VAL A 29 -2.06 -6.63 15.37
N SER A 30 -2.47 -7.85 15.01
CA SER A 30 -1.58 -8.95 14.63
C SER A 30 -2.10 -9.60 13.35
N PHE A 31 -1.30 -9.64 12.30
CA PHE A 31 -1.53 -10.41 11.07
C PHE A 31 -0.20 -10.59 10.34
N CYS A 32 -0.17 -11.46 9.34
CA CYS A 32 1.01 -11.66 8.49
C CYS A 32 0.66 -11.55 7.01
N ILE A 33 1.68 -11.45 6.17
CA ILE A 33 1.60 -11.57 4.72
C ILE A 33 2.64 -12.62 4.32
N GLU A 34 2.20 -13.65 3.62
CA GLU A 34 3.08 -14.72 3.12
C GLU A 34 3.76 -14.32 1.81
N GLU A 35 4.79 -15.07 1.40
CA GLU A 35 5.44 -14.87 0.10
C GLU A 35 4.42 -15.05 -1.05
N GLY A 36 4.38 -14.08 -1.98
CA GLY A 36 3.47 -14.08 -3.13
C GLY A 36 2.02 -13.72 -2.83
N GLU A 37 1.66 -13.49 -1.56
CA GLU A 37 0.30 -13.22 -1.15
C GLU A 37 -0.15 -11.77 -1.43
N SER A 38 -1.46 -11.60 -1.71
CA SER A 38 -2.16 -10.32 -1.64
C SER A 38 -3.10 -10.31 -0.46
N VAL A 39 -2.90 -9.39 0.47
CA VAL A 39 -3.78 -9.21 1.62
C VAL A 39 -4.55 -7.90 1.48
N GLY A 40 -5.87 -7.99 1.54
CA GLY A 40 -6.78 -6.84 1.59
C GLY A 40 -7.04 -6.41 3.04
N LEU A 41 -6.69 -5.19 3.39
CA LEU A 41 -7.03 -4.60 4.68
C LEU A 41 -8.26 -3.72 4.50
N ILE A 42 -9.40 -4.16 5.01
CA ILE A 42 -10.71 -3.52 4.79
C ILE A 42 -11.34 -3.05 6.10
N GLY A 43 -12.24 -2.08 6.01
CA GLY A 43 -12.97 -1.52 7.16
C GLY A 43 -13.42 -0.09 6.90
N PRO A 44 -14.19 0.54 7.83
CA PRO A 44 -14.70 1.89 7.67
C PRO A 44 -13.57 2.93 7.75
N SER A 45 -13.90 4.15 7.34
CA SER A 45 -13.02 5.29 7.57
C SER A 45 -12.76 5.45 9.08
N GLY A 46 -11.49 5.69 9.45
CA GLY A 46 -11.09 5.81 10.86
C GLY A 46 -10.89 4.48 11.59
N SER A 47 -11.01 3.31 10.95
CA SER A 47 -10.76 2.01 11.61
C SER A 47 -9.28 1.71 11.90
N GLY A 48 -8.34 2.55 11.42
CA GLY A 48 -6.91 2.38 11.67
C GLY A 48 -6.09 1.87 10.48
N LYS A 49 -6.70 1.59 9.32
CA LYS A 49 -6.02 1.01 8.14
C LYS A 49 -4.80 1.79 7.67
N SER A 50 -4.95 3.10 7.45
CA SER A 50 -3.82 3.95 7.06
C SER A 50 -2.78 4.09 8.18
N THR A 51 -3.18 3.91 9.45
CA THR A 51 -2.23 3.83 10.57
C THR A 51 -1.40 2.54 10.48
N VAL A 52 -2.02 1.41 10.09
CA VAL A 52 -1.28 0.15 9.80
C VAL A 52 -0.30 0.38 8.66
N ALA A 53 -0.75 0.96 7.52
CA ALA A 53 0.14 1.26 6.40
C ALA A 53 1.35 2.10 6.81
N ASN A 54 1.10 3.19 7.56
CA ASN A 54 2.15 4.09 8.03
C ASN A 54 3.10 3.40 9.03
N ALA A 55 2.60 2.51 9.88
CA ALA A 55 3.42 1.74 10.80
C ALA A 55 4.30 0.73 10.06
N VAL A 56 3.73 -0.03 9.10
CA VAL A 56 4.44 -0.98 8.24
C VAL A 56 5.53 -0.28 7.43
N CYS A 57 5.20 0.88 6.83
CA CYS A 57 6.16 1.70 6.08
C CYS A 57 7.14 2.47 6.98
N ARG A 58 7.05 2.34 8.30
CA ARG A 58 7.91 3.04 9.27
C ARG A 58 7.85 4.57 9.14
N PHE A 59 6.74 5.13 8.67
CA PHE A 59 6.49 6.58 8.68
C PHE A 59 6.09 7.08 10.07
N ILE A 60 5.57 6.18 10.90
CA ILE A 60 5.28 6.43 12.31
C ILE A 60 5.87 5.32 13.18
N ASP A 61 6.23 5.67 14.42
CA ASP A 61 6.60 4.67 15.42
C ASP A 61 5.36 4.08 16.07
N VAL A 62 5.40 2.79 16.37
CA VAL A 62 4.37 2.11 17.17
C VAL A 62 4.59 2.39 18.65
N THR A 63 3.53 2.34 19.45
CA THR A 63 3.58 2.52 20.90
C THR A 63 3.98 1.23 21.59
N ALA A 64 3.52 0.07 21.08
CA ALA A 64 3.86 -1.26 21.57
C ALA A 64 3.72 -2.27 20.42
N GLY A 65 4.21 -3.50 20.64
CA GLY A 65 4.23 -4.56 19.65
C GLY A 65 5.46 -4.53 18.75
N ARG A 66 5.50 -5.42 17.76
CA ARG A 66 6.65 -5.57 16.86
C ARG A 66 6.20 -5.72 15.41
N ILE A 67 7.08 -5.32 14.48
CA ILE A 67 6.89 -5.48 13.04
C ILE A 67 8.13 -6.17 12.49
N PHE A 68 7.94 -7.30 11.80
CA PHE A 68 9.00 -8.05 11.18
C PHE A 68 8.85 -8.03 9.66
N LEU A 69 9.94 -7.83 8.96
CA LEU A 69 10.06 -7.95 7.51
C LEU A 69 11.06 -9.07 7.22
N ARG A 70 10.61 -10.18 6.62
CA ARG A 70 11.42 -11.38 6.37
C ARG A 70 12.15 -11.87 7.61
N GLY A 71 11.46 -11.91 8.73
CA GLY A 71 12.00 -12.32 10.03
C GLY A 71 12.92 -11.30 10.71
N CYS A 72 13.25 -10.18 10.07
CA CYS A 72 14.03 -9.11 10.68
C CYS A 72 13.10 -8.12 11.39
N ASP A 73 13.34 -7.86 12.67
CA ASP A 73 12.60 -6.84 13.43
C ASP A 73 12.95 -5.43 12.88
N ILE A 74 11.94 -4.78 12.31
CA ILE A 74 12.05 -3.42 11.75
C ILE A 74 11.39 -2.36 12.64
N THR A 75 10.87 -2.74 13.81
CA THR A 75 10.06 -1.89 14.69
C THR A 75 10.74 -0.58 15.06
N ALA A 76 12.04 -0.62 15.30
CA ALA A 76 12.84 0.56 15.65
C ALA A 76 13.88 0.91 14.58
N ALA A 77 13.71 0.42 13.33
CA ALA A 77 14.68 0.66 12.26
C ALA A 77 14.89 2.16 12.02
N ARG A 78 16.16 2.57 11.91
CA ARG A 78 16.61 3.96 11.64
C ARG A 78 17.80 3.96 10.70
N GLY A 79 18.08 5.10 10.08
CA GLY A 79 19.29 5.33 9.31
C GLY A 79 19.50 4.30 8.20
N LYS A 80 20.62 3.55 8.25
CA LYS A 80 20.96 2.54 7.22
C LYS A 80 19.97 1.36 7.21
N ALA A 81 19.51 0.90 8.38
CA ALA A 81 18.53 -0.18 8.46
C ALA A 81 17.20 0.22 7.81
N LEU A 82 16.71 1.42 8.08
CA LEU A 82 15.48 1.94 7.47
C LEU A 82 15.61 2.09 5.95
N ARG A 83 16.77 2.49 5.43
CA ARG A 83 17.03 2.54 3.98
C ARG A 83 16.94 1.16 3.33
N GLN A 84 17.32 0.07 4.03
CA GLN A 84 17.16 -1.29 3.50
C GLN A 84 15.66 -1.67 3.47
N VAL A 85 14.89 -1.32 4.51
CA VAL A 85 13.43 -1.51 4.51
C VAL A 85 12.80 -0.84 3.29
N TYR A 86 13.17 0.40 2.98
CA TYR A 86 12.64 1.15 1.82
C TYR A 86 13.05 0.60 0.45
N LYS A 87 14.06 -0.27 0.36
CA LYS A 87 14.35 -1.00 -0.88
C LYS A 87 13.41 -2.20 -1.08
N GLU A 88 12.94 -2.79 0.01
CA GLU A 88 12.07 -3.96 -0.03
C GLU A 88 10.58 -3.61 -0.01
N LEU A 89 10.23 -2.46 0.57
CA LEU A 89 8.87 -2.03 0.80
C LEU A 89 8.63 -0.64 0.21
N GLN A 90 7.59 -0.49 -0.59
CA GLN A 90 7.18 0.78 -1.16
C GLN A 90 5.69 1.02 -0.96
N MET A 91 5.28 2.29 -0.98
CA MET A 91 3.90 2.69 -0.78
C MET A 91 3.37 3.53 -1.94
N VAL A 92 2.16 3.21 -2.36
CA VAL A 92 1.33 4.02 -3.26
C VAL A 92 0.26 4.70 -2.44
N PHE A 93 0.26 6.03 -2.44
CA PHE A 93 -0.62 6.85 -1.62
C PHE A 93 -1.99 7.09 -2.26
N GLN A 94 -2.98 7.38 -1.43
CA GLN A 94 -4.36 7.71 -1.82
C GLN A 94 -4.45 8.88 -2.79
N SER A 95 -3.66 9.93 -2.56
CA SER A 95 -3.62 11.14 -3.39
C SER A 95 -2.35 11.19 -4.24
N PRO A 96 -2.39 10.71 -5.49
CA PRO A 96 -1.19 10.61 -6.31
C PRO A 96 -0.58 11.99 -6.59
N ARG A 97 -1.40 13.02 -6.86
CA ARG A 97 -0.91 14.38 -7.15
C ARG A 97 -0.15 15.00 -5.98
N SER A 98 -0.62 14.81 -4.75
CA SER A 98 0.05 15.35 -3.56
C SER A 98 1.36 14.62 -3.22
N SER A 99 1.58 13.44 -3.82
CA SER A 99 2.78 12.64 -3.63
C SER A 99 3.94 13.04 -4.57
N PHE A 100 3.69 13.93 -5.54
CA PHE A 100 4.71 14.52 -6.43
C PHE A 100 4.91 16.00 -6.12
N ASP A 101 6.15 16.49 -6.27
CA ASP A 101 6.42 17.94 -6.24
C ASP A 101 5.83 18.56 -7.52
N PRO A 102 4.86 19.50 -7.41
CA PRO A 102 4.20 20.10 -8.57
C PRO A 102 5.14 20.91 -9.49
N ARG A 103 6.34 21.24 -9.02
CA ARG A 103 7.36 21.98 -9.77
C ARG A 103 8.33 21.08 -10.54
N ARG A 104 8.20 19.76 -10.41
CA ARG A 104 9.06 18.76 -11.02
C ARG A 104 8.24 17.87 -11.96
N THR A 105 8.89 17.32 -12.97
CA THR A 105 8.23 16.39 -13.89
C THR A 105 7.93 15.05 -13.22
N LEU A 106 7.02 14.28 -13.78
CA LEU A 106 6.75 12.90 -13.35
C LEU A 106 8.01 12.05 -13.43
N GLY A 107 8.81 12.25 -14.49
CA GLY A 107 10.08 11.54 -14.66
C GLY A 107 11.11 11.86 -13.58
N ASP A 108 11.16 13.11 -13.11
CA ASP A 108 12.01 13.47 -11.97
C ASP A 108 11.57 12.76 -10.69
N GLY A 109 10.24 12.72 -10.45
CA GLY A 109 9.67 12.04 -9.28
C GLY A 109 9.92 10.52 -9.29
N VAL A 110 9.71 9.86 -10.43
CA VAL A 110 10.01 8.41 -10.60
C VAL A 110 11.52 8.16 -10.50
N GLY A 111 12.33 9.02 -11.11
CA GLY A 111 13.79 8.88 -11.15
C GLY A 111 14.49 9.16 -9.83
N GLU A 112 13.83 9.77 -8.86
CA GLU A 112 14.42 10.07 -7.54
C GLU A 112 14.78 8.81 -6.77
N CYS A 113 13.93 7.79 -6.78
CA CYS A 113 14.21 6.50 -6.17
C CYS A 113 15.43 5.81 -6.80
N LEU A 114 15.55 5.86 -8.13
CA LEU A 114 16.70 5.33 -8.88
C LEU A 114 17.99 6.11 -8.56
N LYS A 115 17.92 7.44 -8.43
CA LYS A 115 19.03 8.27 -8.02
C LYS A 115 19.55 7.89 -6.63
N ASN A 116 18.65 7.70 -5.69
CA ASN A 116 18.97 7.31 -4.32
C ASN A 116 19.56 5.89 -4.23
N SER A 117 19.28 5.04 -5.23
CA SER A 117 19.84 3.70 -5.39
C SER A 117 21.18 3.68 -6.15
N GLY A 118 21.71 4.85 -6.55
CA GLY A 118 23.02 4.97 -7.20
C GLY A 118 23.01 4.82 -8.73
N VAL A 119 21.83 4.76 -9.37
CA VAL A 119 21.72 4.64 -10.83
C VAL A 119 22.22 5.92 -11.51
N VAL A 120 23.15 5.80 -12.47
CA VAL A 120 23.70 6.94 -13.21
C VAL A 120 22.65 7.65 -14.08
N LYS A 121 22.84 8.94 -14.32
CA LYS A 121 21.81 9.82 -14.92
C LYS A 121 21.30 9.33 -16.30
N ALA A 122 22.20 8.82 -17.16
CA ALA A 122 21.83 8.34 -18.50
C ALA A 122 20.91 7.11 -18.42
N ASP A 123 21.28 6.10 -17.63
CA ASP A 123 20.51 4.87 -17.45
C ASP A 123 19.18 5.15 -16.75
N ARG A 124 19.18 6.08 -15.78
CA ARG A 124 17.98 6.51 -15.07
C ARG A 124 16.88 7.05 -15.98
N ARG A 125 17.24 7.90 -16.96
CA ARG A 125 16.25 8.43 -17.92
C ARG A 125 15.63 7.31 -18.76
N LYS A 126 16.40 6.34 -19.18
CA LYS A 126 15.93 5.17 -19.93
C LYS A 126 14.99 4.33 -19.05
N GLN A 127 15.43 3.96 -17.84
CA GLN A 127 14.64 3.16 -16.91
C GLN A 127 13.32 3.84 -16.50
N VAL A 128 13.31 5.16 -16.31
CA VAL A 128 12.09 5.92 -16.02
C VAL A 128 11.07 5.79 -17.15
N ARG A 129 11.48 5.95 -18.41
CA ARG A 129 10.59 5.82 -19.56
C ARG A 129 10.03 4.40 -19.69
N GLU A 130 10.88 3.39 -19.56
CA GLU A 130 10.47 1.98 -19.56
C GLU A 130 9.48 1.66 -18.41
N LEU A 131 9.68 2.20 -17.21
CA LEU A 131 8.77 2.04 -16.08
C LEU A 131 7.41 2.71 -16.34
N LEU A 132 7.41 3.91 -16.92
CA LEU A 132 6.17 4.60 -17.29
C LEU A 132 5.39 3.81 -18.35
N GLU A 133 6.06 3.29 -19.38
CA GLU A 133 5.44 2.46 -20.41
C GLU A 133 4.86 1.17 -19.83
N ARG A 134 5.58 0.50 -18.95
CA ARG A 134 5.07 -0.67 -18.22
C ARG A 134 3.84 -0.35 -17.36
N CYS A 135 3.71 0.88 -16.89
CA CYS A 135 2.52 1.34 -16.17
C CYS A 135 1.45 1.92 -17.09
N GLY A 136 1.56 1.73 -18.42
CA GLY A 136 0.57 2.15 -19.41
C GLY A 136 0.55 3.66 -19.68
N LEU A 137 1.68 4.34 -19.48
CA LEU A 137 1.90 5.73 -19.87
C LEU A 137 2.87 5.80 -21.05
N PRO A 138 2.74 6.76 -21.96
CA PRO A 138 3.75 6.94 -23.01
C PRO A 138 5.08 7.39 -22.41
N ALA A 139 6.21 7.03 -23.03
CA ALA A 139 7.54 7.45 -22.60
C ALA A 139 7.68 8.98 -22.44
N ALA A 140 6.95 9.75 -23.26
CA ALA A 140 6.89 11.22 -23.18
C ALA A 140 6.32 11.74 -21.85
N ALA A 141 5.54 10.94 -21.12
CA ALA A 141 5.01 11.33 -19.83
C ALA A 141 6.11 11.60 -18.79
N ALA A 142 7.35 11.17 -19.04
CA ALA A 142 8.50 11.54 -18.21
C ALA A 142 8.72 13.06 -18.14
N ASP A 143 8.33 13.78 -19.17
CA ASP A 143 8.53 15.22 -19.29
C ASP A 143 7.29 16.03 -18.87
N TRP A 144 6.16 15.39 -18.50
CA TRP A 144 4.92 16.04 -18.06
C TRP A 144 4.97 16.39 -16.57
N TYR A 145 4.23 17.43 -16.20
CA TYR A 145 4.07 17.84 -14.81
C TYR A 145 2.80 17.20 -14.18
N PRO A 146 2.75 17.04 -12.84
CA PRO A 146 1.59 16.43 -12.16
C PRO A 146 0.25 17.14 -12.41
N HIS A 147 0.27 18.43 -12.74
CA HIS A 147 -0.95 19.21 -13.03
C HIS A 147 -1.42 19.07 -14.50
N GLU A 148 -0.58 18.55 -15.41
CA GLU A 148 -0.90 18.35 -16.82
C GLU A 148 -1.56 16.98 -17.10
N VAL A 149 -1.65 16.10 -16.09
CA VAL A 149 -2.12 14.72 -16.26
C VAL A 149 -3.43 14.48 -15.50
N SER A 150 -4.20 13.49 -15.96
CA SER A 150 -5.38 13.01 -15.23
C SER A 150 -5.00 12.35 -13.89
N GLY A 151 -5.98 12.17 -12.99
CA GLY A 151 -5.78 11.43 -11.73
C GLY A 151 -5.25 10.02 -11.96
N GLY A 152 -5.84 9.29 -12.91
CA GLY A 152 -5.41 7.93 -13.26
C GLY A 152 -4.00 7.88 -13.87
N GLN A 153 -3.64 8.86 -14.71
CA GLN A 153 -2.27 8.97 -15.24
C GLN A 153 -1.25 9.26 -14.13
N CYS A 154 -1.58 10.17 -13.22
CA CYS A 154 -0.73 10.47 -12.07
C CYS A 154 -0.57 9.25 -11.15
N GLN A 155 -1.65 8.44 -10.98
CA GLN A 155 -1.61 7.21 -10.20
C GLN A 155 -0.70 6.15 -10.85
N ARG A 156 -0.76 5.99 -12.18
CA ARG A 156 0.14 5.12 -12.93
C ARG A 156 1.62 5.54 -12.76
N ALA A 157 1.90 6.84 -12.77
CA ALA A 157 3.23 7.37 -12.49
C ALA A 157 3.66 7.11 -11.03
N ALA A 158 2.75 7.19 -10.06
CA ALA A 158 3.02 6.86 -8.66
C ALA A 158 3.35 5.37 -8.48
N ILE A 159 2.64 4.49 -9.20
CA ILE A 159 2.95 3.05 -9.25
C ILE A 159 4.33 2.83 -9.88
N ALA A 160 4.63 3.48 -11.02
CA ALA A 160 5.95 3.41 -11.67
C ALA A 160 7.07 3.83 -10.70
N ARG A 161 6.86 4.90 -9.93
CA ARG A 161 7.80 5.38 -8.90
C ARG A 161 8.02 4.31 -7.82
N ALA A 162 6.96 3.71 -7.31
CA ALA A 162 7.06 2.67 -6.29
C ALA A 162 7.83 1.44 -6.81
N LEU A 163 7.61 1.06 -8.06
CA LEU A 163 8.26 -0.10 -8.70
C LEU A 163 9.71 0.16 -9.11
N ALA A 164 10.18 1.41 -9.13
CA ALA A 164 11.51 1.77 -9.60
C ALA A 164 12.66 1.09 -8.84
N VAL A 165 12.45 0.75 -7.58
CA VAL A 165 13.45 0.06 -6.73
C VAL A 165 13.22 -1.45 -6.66
N HIS A 166 12.30 -2.01 -7.45
CA HIS A 166 11.93 -3.43 -7.45
C HIS A 166 11.55 -3.94 -6.05
N PRO A 167 10.56 -3.32 -5.39
CA PRO A 167 10.17 -3.69 -4.04
C PRO A 167 9.64 -5.13 -4.00
N ARG A 168 9.78 -5.77 -2.84
CA ARG A 168 9.20 -7.09 -2.56
C ARG A 168 7.81 -6.98 -1.92
N LEU A 169 7.47 -5.85 -1.32
CA LEU A 169 6.13 -5.54 -0.80
C LEU A 169 5.67 -4.18 -1.32
N LEU A 170 4.49 -4.17 -1.94
CA LEU A 170 3.80 -2.95 -2.32
C LEU A 170 2.62 -2.72 -1.38
N VAL A 171 2.60 -1.58 -0.71
CA VAL A 171 1.48 -1.13 0.12
C VAL A 171 0.67 -0.12 -0.69
N CYS A 172 -0.59 -0.41 -0.96
CA CYS A 172 -1.52 0.48 -1.66
C CYS A 172 -2.55 1.01 -0.65
N ASP A 173 -2.40 2.25 -0.20
CA ASP A 173 -3.35 2.88 0.73
C ASP A 173 -4.38 3.68 -0.06
N GLU A 174 -5.58 3.10 -0.18
CA GLU A 174 -6.70 3.66 -0.96
C GLU A 174 -6.31 4.15 -2.37
N ALA A 175 -5.38 3.45 -3.01
CA ALA A 175 -4.74 3.86 -4.26
C ALA A 175 -5.70 4.04 -5.46
N THR A 176 -6.97 3.69 -5.31
CA THR A 176 -7.98 3.80 -6.36
C THR A 176 -9.23 4.60 -5.95
N SER A 177 -9.34 5.02 -4.67
CA SER A 177 -10.56 5.63 -4.13
C SER A 177 -10.91 7.01 -4.74
N ALA A 178 -9.90 7.74 -5.23
CA ALA A 178 -10.07 9.07 -5.82
C ALA A 178 -10.28 9.03 -7.36
N LEU A 179 -10.42 7.84 -7.96
CA LEU A 179 -10.54 7.63 -9.38
C LEU A 179 -11.98 7.29 -9.78
N ASP A 180 -12.36 7.63 -11.01
CA ASP A 180 -13.59 7.10 -11.60
C ASP A 180 -13.50 5.57 -11.79
N VAL A 181 -14.66 4.94 -12.00
CA VAL A 181 -14.80 3.47 -12.07
C VAL A 181 -13.90 2.85 -13.16
N MET A 182 -13.78 3.51 -14.32
CA MET A 182 -12.98 3.00 -15.43
C MET A 182 -11.49 3.09 -15.13
N ALA A 183 -11.03 4.23 -14.60
CA ALA A 183 -9.64 4.41 -14.19
C ALA A 183 -9.27 3.47 -13.03
N GLN A 184 -10.18 3.27 -12.07
CA GLN A 184 -10.01 2.31 -10.98
C GLN A 184 -9.77 0.90 -11.51
N ARG A 185 -10.65 0.42 -12.41
CA ARG A 185 -10.52 -0.90 -13.02
C ARG A 185 -9.18 -1.07 -13.73
N GLN A 186 -8.78 -0.08 -14.54
CA GLN A 186 -7.50 -0.12 -15.26
C GLN A 186 -6.27 -0.15 -14.32
N ILE A 187 -6.34 0.53 -13.16
CA ILE A 187 -5.27 0.46 -12.15
C ILE A 187 -5.20 -0.91 -11.49
N LEU A 188 -6.35 -1.52 -11.20
CA LEU A 188 -6.40 -2.89 -10.64
C LEU A 188 -5.86 -3.91 -11.63
N GLU A 189 -6.28 -3.86 -12.90
CA GLU A 189 -5.75 -4.74 -13.95
C GLU A 189 -4.23 -4.58 -14.10
N LEU A 190 -3.70 -3.34 -14.05
CA LEU A 190 -2.27 -3.07 -14.06
C LEU A 190 -1.56 -3.71 -12.85
N LEU A 191 -2.06 -3.49 -11.63
CA LEU A 191 -1.45 -4.05 -10.41
C LEU A 191 -1.46 -5.58 -10.42
N MET A 192 -2.57 -6.20 -10.86
CA MET A 192 -2.68 -7.65 -10.96
C MET A 192 -1.75 -8.23 -12.02
N GLY A 193 -1.66 -7.59 -13.19
CA GLY A 193 -0.70 -7.97 -14.23
C GLY A 193 0.75 -7.92 -13.73
N LEU A 194 1.13 -6.82 -13.05
CA LEU A 194 2.46 -6.67 -12.48
C LEU A 194 2.74 -7.68 -11.34
N LYS A 195 1.72 -8.02 -10.54
CA LYS A 195 1.84 -9.06 -9.51
C LYS A 195 2.01 -10.44 -10.12
N ALA A 196 1.28 -10.78 -11.18
CA ALA A 196 1.38 -12.06 -11.87
C ALA A 196 2.78 -12.33 -12.44
N GLU A 197 3.58 -11.27 -12.69
CA GLU A 197 5.01 -11.41 -12.99
C GLU A 197 5.83 -11.91 -11.77
N GLY A 198 5.21 -12.17 -10.62
CA GLY A 198 5.81 -12.78 -9.43
C GLY A 198 6.80 -11.89 -8.67
N ARG A 199 6.67 -10.58 -8.78
CA ARG A 199 7.72 -9.65 -8.32
C ARG A 199 7.54 -9.09 -6.92
N PHE A 200 6.31 -9.09 -6.36
CA PHE A 200 6.03 -8.50 -5.03
C PHE A 200 4.78 -9.07 -4.36
N GLN A 201 4.73 -8.98 -3.04
CA GLN A 201 3.54 -9.15 -2.21
C GLN A 201 2.73 -7.85 -2.22
N LEU A 202 1.41 -7.95 -1.97
CA LEU A 202 0.53 -6.79 -1.98
C LEU A 202 -0.20 -6.65 -0.64
N LEU A 203 -0.09 -5.49 0.00
CA LEU A 203 -1.00 -5.03 1.04
C LEU A 203 -1.93 -3.97 0.45
N PHE A 204 -3.17 -4.36 0.18
CA PHE A 204 -4.15 -3.50 -0.47
C PHE A 204 -5.16 -2.97 0.55
N ILE A 205 -5.12 -1.69 0.83
CA ILE A 205 -6.01 -1.04 1.79
C ILE A 205 -7.13 -0.34 1.05
N THR A 206 -8.36 -0.68 1.38
CA THR A 206 -9.55 -0.09 0.79
C THR A 206 -10.75 -0.18 1.72
N HIS A 207 -11.72 0.68 1.52
CA HIS A 207 -13.06 0.55 2.11
C HIS A 207 -14.04 -0.15 1.15
N ASN A 208 -13.62 -0.43 -0.09
CA ASN A 208 -14.45 -1.09 -1.11
C ASN A 208 -14.17 -2.59 -1.14
N LEU A 209 -15.10 -3.37 -0.58
CA LEU A 209 -15.01 -4.83 -0.51
C LEU A 209 -14.95 -5.48 -1.90
N ALA A 210 -15.73 -4.99 -2.86
CA ALA A 210 -15.77 -5.55 -4.21
C ALA A 210 -14.41 -5.42 -4.93
N VAL A 211 -13.68 -4.34 -4.65
CA VAL A 211 -12.31 -4.14 -5.14
C VAL A 211 -11.35 -5.11 -4.46
N ALA A 212 -11.42 -5.24 -3.14
CA ALA A 212 -10.56 -6.17 -2.40
C ALA A 212 -10.80 -7.62 -2.84
N GLN A 213 -12.05 -8.00 -3.11
CA GLN A 213 -12.40 -9.34 -3.59
C GLN A 213 -11.78 -9.68 -4.96
N GLN A 214 -11.57 -8.69 -5.81
CA GLN A 214 -10.97 -8.89 -7.14
C GLN A 214 -9.46 -9.07 -7.12
N CYS A 215 -8.76 -8.54 -6.09
CA CYS A 215 -7.30 -8.44 -6.12
C CYS A 215 -6.58 -9.06 -4.91
N CYS A 216 -7.31 -9.56 -3.90
CA CYS A 216 -6.70 -10.08 -2.69
C CYS A 216 -7.03 -11.55 -2.47
N ASP A 217 -6.02 -12.32 -2.07
CA ASP A 217 -6.14 -13.74 -1.75
C ASP A 217 -6.81 -13.93 -0.37
N ARG A 218 -6.53 -13.00 0.55
CA ARG A 218 -7.01 -12.99 1.93
C ARG A 218 -7.44 -11.60 2.36
N LEU A 219 -8.43 -11.52 3.23
CA LEU A 219 -8.94 -10.28 3.81
C LEU A 219 -8.67 -10.23 5.31
N VAL A 220 -8.30 -9.04 5.76
CA VAL A 220 -8.21 -8.66 7.16
C VAL A 220 -9.20 -7.51 7.37
N VAL A 221 -10.22 -7.73 8.19
CA VAL A 221 -11.28 -6.77 8.46
C VAL A 221 -10.96 -6.02 9.75
N MET A 222 -10.92 -4.70 9.68
CA MET A 222 -10.67 -3.84 10.84
C MET A 222 -11.88 -3.03 11.24
N ASP A 223 -12.12 -2.95 12.56
CA ASP A 223 -13.02 -1.97 13.18
C ASP A 223 -12.36 -1.38 14.44
N LYS A 224 -12.46 -0.07 14.61
CA LYS A 224 -12.00 0.67 15.80
C LYS A 224 -10.59 0.28 16.29
N GLY A 225 -9.65 0.15 15.35
CA GLY A 225 -8.26 -0.16 15.63
C GLY A 225 -7.95 -1.64 15.90
N ARG A 226 -8.92 -2.53 15.75
CA ARG A 226 -8.77 -3.98 15.96
C ARG A 226 -9.09 -4.78 14.72
N ILE A 227 -8.48 -5.94 14.57
CA ILE A 227 -8.90 -6.95 13.61
C ILE A 227 -10.13 -7.67 14.20
N VAL A 228 -11.22 -7.69 13.43
CA VAL A 228 -12.49 -8.33 13.83
C VAL A 228 -12.74 -9.62 13.09
N GLU A 229 -12.11 -9.79 11.91
CA GLU A 229 -12.16 -11.04 11.14
C GLU A 229 -10.96 -11.10 10.20
N GLU A 230 -10.48 -12.31 9.92
CA GLU A 230 -9.40 -12.60 8.98
C GLU A 230 -9.65 -13.97 8.35
N GLY A 231 -9.44 -14.08 7.04
CA GLY A 231 -9.64 -15.32 6.32
C GLY A 231 -9.44 -15.18 4.82
N ARG A 232 -9.55 -16.30 4.09
CA ARG A 232 -9.57 -16.29 2.62
C ARG A 232 -10.68 -15.36 2.15
N THR A 233 -10.44 -14.66 1.06
CA THR A 233 -11.37 -13.66 0.52
C THR A 233 -12.77 -14.25 0.33
N ASP A 234 -12.87 -15.42 -0.28
CA ASP A 234 -14.18 -16.08 -0.52
C ASP A 234 -14.89 -16.47 0.80
N ASP A 235 -14.13 -16.93 1.80
CA ASP A 235 -14.71 -17.32 3.10
C ASP A 235 -15.26 -16.09 3.83
N VAL A 236 -14.47 -15.00 3.90
CA VAL A 236 -14.90 -13.75 4.56
C VAL A 236 -16.11 -13.13 3.87
N VAL A 237 -16.17 -13.18 2.54
CA VAL A 237 -17.29 -12.60 1.77
C VAL A 237 -18.54 -13.48 1.80
N CYS A 238 -18.39 -14.79 1.61
CA CYS A 238 -19.56 -15.70 1.50
C CYS A 238 -20.05 -16.24 2.85
N ARG A 239 -19.17 -16.29 3.87
CA ARG A 239 -19.45 -16.90 5.19
C ARG A 239 -18.89 -16.06 6.33
N PRO A 240 -19.21 -14.77 6.41
CA PRO A 240 -18.66 -13.89 7.44
C PRO A 240 -18.98 -14.39 8.84
N GLN A 241 -17.98 -14.44 9.70
CA GLN A 241 -18.13 -14.88 11.09
C GLN A 241 -18.45 -13.70 12.01
N SER A 242 -17.82 -12.54 11.75
CA SER A 242 -18.05 -11.32 12.51
C SER A 242 -19.38 -10.68 12.13
N GLU A 243 -20.15 -10.24 13.14
CA GLU A 243 -21.37 -9.45 12.92
C GLU A 243 -21.05 -8.15 12.17
N TYR A 244 -19.89 -7.56 12.46
CA TYR A 244 -19.43 -6.37 11.75
C TYR A 244 -19.23 -6.64 10.26
N THR A 245 -18.54 -7.75 9.91
CA THR A 245 -18.29 -8.12 8.51
C THR A 245 -19.60 -8.37 7.76
N ARG A 246 -20.58 -9.02 8.39
CA ARG A 246 -21.92 -9.21 7.79
C ARG A 246 -22.59 -7.90 7.42
N ARG A 247 -22.61 -6.94 8.36
CA ARG A 247 -23.17 -5.61 8.12
C ARG A 247 -22.42 -4.84 7.01
N LEU A 248 -21.08 -5.00 6.96
CA LEU A 248 -20.26 -4.39 5.92
C LEU A 248 -20.63 -4.94 4.53
N ILE A 249 -20.81 -6.25 4.42
CA ILE A 249 -21.19 -6.93 3.17
C ILE A 249 -22.62 -6.54 2.76
N GLU A 250 -23.56 -6.56 3.68
CA GLU A 250 -24.95 -6.15 3.43
C GLU A 250 -25.04 -4.73 2.90
N ALA A 251 -24.23 -3.80 3.47
CA ALA A 251 -24.20 -2.40 3.03
C ALA A 251 -23.60 -2.19 1.62
N VAL A 252 -22.88 -3.19 1.07
CA VAL A 252 -22.31 -3.12 -0.29
C VAL A 252 -23.23 -3.77 -1.32
N LEU A 253 -24.09 -4.71 -0.89
CA LEU A 253 -24.99 -5.47 -1.77
C LEU A 253 -26.34 -4.77 -1.98
N TYR A 254 -26.67 -3.76 -1.18
CA TYR A 254 -27.91 -2.98 -1.24
C TYR A 254 -27.62 -1.48 -1.31
#